data_a6e2796187cc5f135b426dacc30608a2
#
_entry.id   a6e2796187cc5f135b426dacc30608a2
#
_cell.length_a   1.000
_cell.length_b   1.000
_cell.length_c   1.000
_cell.angle_alpha   90.00
_cell.angle_beta   90.00
_cell.angle_gamma   90.00
#
_symmetry.space_group_name_H-M   'P 1'
#
loop_
_entity.id
_entity.type
_entity.pdbx_description
1 polymer ?
#
loop_
_entity_poly.entity_id
_entity_poly.type
_entity_poly.pdbx_seq_one_letter_code
_entity_poly.pdbx_strand_id
1 'polypeptide(L)'
;MEAFFIFKKGRRVFFRDLPPFLNRGSSNDPLKGSIMIIFVTVKLKKLFKKERNYPWPRPENCPRCNDYKVWGHGYAQAIFDGYKQPLLLKLYRCPVCGCVIRLRPEGYFKRFQAPVETIRSSIACKATTDRWLPGISRSRQRHWFRALCKRIKAYLTDTWHQGVVAGFDYLLQLGQIPVSRTI
;
A
#
# COMPACT_ATOMS: atom_id res chain seq x y z
N MET A 1 -12.27 -24.27 9.24
CA MET A 1 -10.82 -24.32 8.87
C MET A 1 -10.36 -22.90 8.77
N GLU A 2 -9.78 -22.40 9.87
CA GLU A 2 -9.31 -21.00 10.00
C GLU A 2 -7.93 -20.89 9.36
N ALA A 3 -7.83 -20.17 8.25
CA ALA A 3 -6.54 -19.78 7.69
C ALA A 3 -6.13 -18.43 8.29
N PHE A 4 -5.50 -18.50 9.44
CA PHE A 4 -4.75 -17.38 10.01
C PHE A 4 -3.54 -17.10 9.12
N PHE A 5 -3.54 -15.99 8.40
CA PHE A 5 -2.32 -15.46 7.78
C PHE A 5 -1.45 -14.82 8.86
N ILE A 6 -0.62 -15.66 9.48
CA ILE A 6 0.48 -15.23 10.33
C ILE A 6 1.54 -14.65 9.40
N PHE A 7 1.84 -13.34 9.54
CA PHE A 7 3.04 -12.74 9.01
C PHE A 7 4.26 -13.42 9.65
N LYS A 8 4.76 -14.50 9.03
CA LYS A 8 6.02 -15.11 9.45
C LYS A 8 7.17 -14.17 9.11
N LYS A 9 7.94 -13.78 10.14
CA LYS A 9 9.26 -13.15 10.01
C LYS A 9 10.06 -13.87 8.91
N GLY A 10 10.48 -13.13 7.87
CA GLY A 10 11.62 -13.50 7.06
C GLY A 10 11.33 -14.25 5.75
N ARG A 11 10.17 -14.21 5.14
CA ARG A 11 10.01 -14.66 3.74
C ARG A 11 9.72 -13.48 2.83
N ARG A 12 10.64 -13.26 1.89
CA ARG A 12 10.46 -12.42 0.71
C ARG A 12 9.23 -12.95 -0.06
N VAL A 13 8.16 -12.18 -0.08
CA VAL A 13 7.10 -12.43 -1.05
C VAL A 13 7.63 -11.94 -2.38
N PHE A 14 8.13 -12.86 -3.20
CA PHE A 14 8.43 -12.58 -4.59
C PHE A 14 7.12 -12.29 -5.30
N PHE A 15 7.05 -11.16 -5.96
CA PHE A 15 5.96 -10.74 -6.84
C PHE A 15 5.81 -11.64 -8.09
N ARG A 16 6.21 -12.91 -8.02
CA ARG A 16 6.14 -13.87 -9.14
C ARG A 16 4.77 -14.51 -9.34
N ASP A 17 3.87 -14.43 -8.34
CA ASP A 17 2.59 -15.14 -8.38
C ASP A 17 1.38 -14.23 -8.60
N LEU A 18 1.58 -12.96 -8.95
CA LEU A 18 0.49 -12.10 -9.40
C LEU A 18 0.46 -12.10 -10.93
N PRO A 19 -0.71 -12.37 -11.54
CA PRO A 19 -0.84 -12.33 -12.99
C PRO A 19 -0.45 -10.92 -13.50
N PRO A 20 0.22 -10.83 -14.66
CA PRO A 20 0.64 -9.56 -15.23
C PRO A 20 -0.61 -8.75 -15.59
N PHE A 21 -0.87 -7.69 -14.84
CA PHE A 21 -1.86 -6.69 -15.27
C PHE A 21 -1.35 -6.05 -16.56
N LEU A 22 -1.92 -6.49 -17.68
CA LEU A 22 -1.79 -5.89 -19.00
C LEU A 22 -2.37 -4.47 -18.96
N ASN A 23 -1.52 -3.49 -18.67
CA ASN A 23 -1.79 -2.12 -19.05
C ASN A 23 -1.49 -1.99 -20.55
N ARG A 24 -2.48 -2.28 -21.40
CA ARG A 24 -2.47 -1.86 -22.80
C ARG A 24 -2.78 -0.37 -22.85
N GLY A 25 -1.76 0.43 -22.75
CA GLY A 25 -1.74 1.84 -23.16
C GLY A 25 -0.77 1.95 -24.33
N SER A 26 -1.30 2.01 -25.53
CA SER A 26 -0.58 2.36 -26.75
C SER A 26 -0.07 3.78 -26.63
N SER A 27 1.24 3.98 -26.55
CA SER A 27 1.99 5.10 -27.15
C SER A 27 3.47 4.80 -26.98
N ASN A 28 4.20 4.86 -28.09
CA ASN A 28 5.65 4.68 -28.20
C ASN A 28 6.39 5.88 -27.60
N ASP A 29 6.41 6.00 -26.29
CA ASP A 29 7.30 6.88 -25.56
C ASP A 29 8.18 6.02 -24.64
N PRO A 30 9.53 6.13 -24.73
CA PRO A 30 10.40 5.43 -23.80
C PRO A 30 10.13 5.99 -22.41
N LEU A 31 9.44 5.21 -21.64
CA LEU A 31 8.90 5.37 -20.31
C LEU A 31 9.72 6.29 -19.40
N LYS A 32 9.52 7.60 -19.52
CA LYS A 32 9.96 8.57 -18.52
C LYS A 32 9.28 8.25 -17.19
N GLY A 33 10.06 7.68 -16.24
CA GLY A 33 9.77 7.81 -14.82
C GLY A 33 8.62 6.99 -14.23
N SER A 34 8.44 5.72 -14.63
CA SER A 34 7.52 4.86 -13.87
C SER A 34 8.02 4.67 -12.43
N ILE A 35 7.18 5.02 -11.45
CA ILE A 35 7.49 4.84 -10.03
C ILE A 35 6.96 3.47 -9.58
N MET A 36 7.85 2.60 -9.14
CA MET A 36 7.51 1.36 -8.47
C MET A 36 7.62 1.53 -6.96
N ILE A 37 6.76 0.83 -6.21
CA ILE A 37 6.74 0.87 -4.75
C ILE A 37 7.13 -0.50 -4.23
N ILE A 38 8.14 -0.54 -3.38
CA ILE A 38 8.51 -1.72 -2.58
C ILE A 38 8.12 -1.44 -1.14
N PHE A 39 7.32 -2.32 -0.58
CA PHE A 39 6.96 -2.25 0.83
C PHE A 39 8.05 -2.93 1.67
N VAL A 40 8.43 -2.27 2.76
CA VAL A 40 9.51 -2.72 3.64
C VAL A 40 9.11 -2.55 5.10
N THR A 41 9.59 -3.45 5.95
CA THR A 41 9.35 -3.37 7.39
C THR A 41 10.12 -2.20 7.99
N VAL A 42 9.42 -1.15 8.42
CA VAL A 42 9.99 0.08 8.97
C VAL A 42 9.33 0.44 10.28
N LYS A 43 10.16 0.74 11.30
CA LYS A 43 9.66 1.35 12.55
C LYS A 43 9.56 2.86 12.36
N LEU A 44 8.34 3.38 12.12
CA LEU A 44 8.10 4.81 11.83
C LEU A 44 8.68 5.75 12.91
N LYS A 45 8.58 5.40 14.19
CA LYS A 45 9.21 6.18 15.28
C LYS A 45 10.72 6.32 15.12
N LYS A 46 11.40 5.24 14.67
CA LYS A 46 12.86 5.29 14.38
C LYS A 46 13.13 6.09 13.10
N LEU A 47 12.29 5.95 12.08
CA LEU A 47 12.39 6.73 10.84
C LEU A 47 12.23 8.23 11.13
N PHE A 48 11.25 8.63 11.93
CA PHE A 48 11.03 10.02 12.34
C PHE A 48 12.24 10.62 13.07
N LYS A 49 12.85 9.84 14.01
CA LYS A 49 14.01 10.31 14.77
C LYS A 49 15.30 10.38 13.93
N LYS A 50 15.50 9.47 13.00
CA LYS A 50 16.73 9.37 12.20
C LYS A 50 16.66 10.10 10.87
N GLU A 51 15.49 10.43 10.40
CA GLU A 51 15.24 11.13 9.14
C GLU A 51 16.07 10.56 7.96
N ARG A 52 17.01 11.37 7.43
CA ARG A 52 17.90 10.96 6.33
C ARG A 52 18.89 9.85 6.71
N ASN A 53 19.21 9.74 8.00
CA ASN A 53 20.17 8.75 8.52
C ASN A 53 19.51 7.41 8.86
N TYR A 54 18.23 7.22 8.50
CA TYR A 54 17.57 5.94 8.70
C TYR A 54 18.20 4.88 7.77
N PRO A 55 18.58 3.68 8.29
CA PRO A 55 19.20 2.62 7.51
C PRO A 55 18.14 1.90 6.65
N TRP A 56 17.85 2.48 5.49
CA TRP A 56 16.94 1.87 4.54
C TRP A 56 17.58 0.65 3.87
N PRO A 57 16.85 -0.46 3.71
CA PRO A 57 17.34 -1.57 2.92
C PRO A 57 17.50 -1.15 1.46
N ARG A 58 18.62 -1.54 0.85
CA ARG A 58 18.82 -1.33 -0.59
C ARG A 58 18.18 -2.49 -1.35
N PRO A 59 17.37 -2.23 -2.40
CA PRO A 59 16.90 -3.29 -3.28
C PRO A 59 18.08 -4.01 -3.94
N GLU A 60 18.06 -5.33 -4.00
CA GLU A 60 19.12 -6.13 -4.63
C GLU A 60 19.11 -5.94 -6.16
N ASN A 61 17.91 -5.85 -6.73
CA ASN A 61 17.70 -5.69 -8.15
C ASN A 61 16.54 -4.73 -8.45
N CYS A 62 16.50 -4.27 -9.68
CA CYS A 62 15.38 -3.48 -10.18
C CYS A 62 14.13 -4.35 -10.37
N PRO A 63 12.97 -4.04 -9.74
CA PRO A 63 11.77 -4.86 -9.89
C PRO A 63 11.17 -4.84 -11.30
N ARG A 64 11.66 -3.96 -12.18
CA ARG A 64 11.18 -3.83 -13.56
C ARG A 64 12.01 -4.60 -14.58
N CYS A 65 13.33 -4.42 -14.58
CA CYS A 65 14.25 -5.04 -15.56
C CYS A 65 15.19 -6.06 -14.96
N ASN A 66 15.08 -6.31 -13.64
CA ASN A 66 15.90 -7.26 -12.87
C ASN A 66 17.41 -6.95 -12.86
N ASP A 67 17.83 -5.74 -13.29
CA ASP A 67 19.23 -5.34 -13.22
C ASP A 67 19.66 -5.09 -11.77
N TYR A 68 20.89 -5.50 -11.42
CA TYR A 68 21.45 -5.37 -10.08
C TYR A 68 21.94 -3.96 -9.75
N LYS A 69 22.08 -3.08 -10.75
CA LYS A 69 22.55 -1.71 -10.57
C LYS A 69 21.39 -0.81 -10.15
N VAL A 70 21.23 -0.61 -8.85
CA VAL A 70 20.21 0.29 -8.29
C VAL A 70 20.90 1.37 -7.48
N TRP A 71 20.75 2.64 -7.86
CA TRP A 71 21.42 3.78 -7.21
C TRP A 71 20.50 4.55 -6.28
N GLY A 72 21.09 5.14 -5.23
CA GLY A 72 20.35 6.06 -4.36
C GLY A 72 19.89 7.30 -5.15
N HIS A 73 18.60 7.65 -5.04
CA HIS A 73 17.97 8.76 -5.80
C HIS A 73 17.28 9.77 -4.87
N GLY A 74 17.85 10.00 -3.70
CA GLY A 74 17.30 10.96 -2.73
C GLY A 74 16.13 10.42 -1.92
N TYR A 75 15.18 11.30 -1.59
CA TYR A 75 14.05 11.03 -0.71
C TYR A 75 12.78 11.67 -1.23
N ALA A 76 11.65 11.06 -0.94
CA ALA A 76 10.33 11.64 -1.12
C ALA A 76 9.67 11.88 0.23
N GLN A 77 9.00 13.00 0.39
CA GLN A 77 8.19 13.28 1.56
C GLN A 77 6.87 12.50 1.51
N ALA A 78 6.45 11.97 2.66
CA ALA A 78 5.15 11.32 2.82
C ALA A 78 4.58 11.61 4.21
N ILE A 79 3.31 11.96 4.25
CA ILE A 79 2.57 12.21 5.49
C ILE A 79 1.97 10.89 5.96
N PHE A 80 2.14 10.61 7.26
CA PHE A 80 1.55 9.48 7.96
C PHE A 80 0.80 9.96 9.18
N ASP A 81 -0.33 9.34 9.48
CA ASP A 81 -1.10 9.67 10.67
C ASP A 81 -0.27 9.48 11.95
N GLY A 82 -0.46 10.37 12.91
CA GLY A 82 0.32 10.40 14.15
C GLY A 82 1.66 11.14 14.07
N TYR A 83 2.02 11.70 12.90
CA TYR A 83 3.23 12.51 12.72
C TYR A 83 2.87 13.90 12.21
N LYS A 84 3.39 14.95 12.90
CA LYS A 84 3.15 16.36 12.52
C LYS A 84 3.92 16.76 11.26
N GLN A 85 5.06 16.12 11.01
CA GLN A 85 5.94 16.42 9.89
C GLN A 85 5.97 15.26 8.90
N PRO A 86 6.17 15.53 7.60
CA PRO A 86 6.36 14.48 6.60
C PRO A 86 7.59 13.63 6.92
N LEU A 87 7.48 12.32 6.73
CA LEU A 87 8.60 11.40 6.82
C LEU A 87 9.31 11.26 5.47
N LEU A 88 10.63 11.06 5.51
CA LEU A 88 11.48 10.93 4.34
C LEU A 88 11.58 9.47 3.90
N LEU A 89 10.91 9.13 2.80
CA LEU A 89 10.97 7.81 2.18
C LEU A 89 12.11 7.75 1.18
N LYS A 90 12.95 6.72 1.27
CA LYS A 90 14.09 6.53 0.37
C LYS A 90 13.64 6.22 -1.05
N LEU A 91 14.31 6.87 -1.99
CA LEU A 91 14.20 6.61 -3.42
C LEU A 91 15.47 5.98 -3.94
N TYR A 92 15.29 5.05 -4.87
CA TYR A 92 16.35 4.48 -5.69
C TYR A 92 16.00 4.64 -7.16
N ARG A 93 16.99 4.56 -8.03
CA ARG A 93 16.81 4.61 -9.49
C ARG A 93 17.63 3.51 -10.15
N CYS A 94 17.02 2.83 -11.09
CA CYS A 94 17.72 1.92 -11.97
C CYS A 94 18.34 2.71 -13.14
N PRO A 95 19.66 2.62 -13.40
CA PRO A 95 20.29 3.33 -14.50
C PRO A 95 19.90 2.75 -15.86
N VAL A 96 19.59 1.45 -15.92
CA VAL A 96 19.29 0.74 -17.16
C VAL A 96 17.91 1.11 -17.72
N CYS A 97 16.86 0.99 -16.90
CA CYS A 97 15.49 1.24 -17.38
C CYS A 97 14.90 2.56 -16.88
N GLY A 98 15.65 3.38 -16.14
CA GLY A 98 15.20 4.66 -15.59
C GLY A 98 14.11 4.58 -14.53
N CYS A 99 13.68 3.37 -14.13
CA CYS A 99 12.64 3.17 -13.13
C CYS A 99 13.03 3.78 -11.78
N VAL A 100 12.13 4.55 -11.17
CA VAL A 100 12.29 5.07 -9.81
C VAL A 100 11.60 4.12 -8.84
N ILE A 101 12.34 3.64 -7.85
CA ILE A 101 11.87 2.73 -6.82
C ILE A 101 11.68 3.53 -5.54
N ARG A 102 10.47 3.56 -5.00
CA ARG A 102 10.17 4.19 -3.71
C ARG A 102 9.98 3.12 -2.66
N LEU A 103 10.77 3.16 -1.60
CA LEU A 103 10.51 2.33 -0.44
C LEU A 103 9.36 2.94 0.38
N ARG A 104 8.44 2.10 0.83
CA ARG A 104 7.30 2.50 1.65
C ARG A 104 7.14 1.54 2.83
N PRO A 105 6.80 2.04 4.03
CA PRO A 105 6.49 1.19 5.16
C PRO A 105 5.35 0.21 4.87
N GLU A 106 5.52 -1.05 5.26
CA GLU A 106 4.44 -2.04 5.30
C GLU A 106 3.31 -1.58 6.22
N GLY A 107 2.11 -2.11 6.02
CA GLY A 107 0.92 -1.74 6.79
C GLY A 107 0.27 -0.43 6.35
N TYR A 108 0.70 0.16 5.22
CA TYR A 108 0.10 1.35 4.62
C TYR A 108 -0.19 1.14 3.13
N PHE A 109 -1.40 1.45 2.70
CA PHE A 109 -1.70 1.45 1.27
C PHE A 109 -0.96 2.58 0.53
N LYS A 110 -0.73 2.38 -0.77
CA LYS A 110 -0.26 3.44 -1.66
C LYS A 110 -1.16 4.67 -1.55
N ARG A 111 -0.58 5.85 -1.33
CA ARG A 111 -1.25 7.16 -1.17
C ARG A 111 -2.13 7.33 0.08
N PHE A 112 -2.16 6.38 1.00
CA PHE A 112 -2.90 6.53 2.25
C PHE A 112 -1.96 6.95 3.38
N GLN A 113 -2.48 7.80 4.26
CA GLN A 113 -1.79 8.28 5.46
C GLN A 113 -2.06 7.36 6.66
N ALA A 114 -3.27 6.80 6.72
CA ALA A 114 -3.68 5.89 7.78
C ALA A 114 -3.11 4.48 7.59
N PRO A 115 -2.74 3.80 8.68
CA PRO A 115 -2.46 2.36 8.66
C PRO A 115 -3.65 1.57 8.11
N VAL A 116 -3.37 0.47 7.44
CA VAL A 116 -4.39 -0.49 6.96
C VAL A 116 -5.27 -0.97 8.10
N GLU A 117 -4.66 -1.28 9.25
CA GLU A 117 -5.38 -1.73 10.44
C GLU A 117 -6.36 -0.67 10.97
N THR A 118 -5.96 0.60 10.99
CA THR A 118 -6.84 1.70 11.40
C THR A 118 -8.03 1.85 10.46
N ILE A 119 -7.82 1.68 9.15
CA ILE A 119 -8.89 1.72 8.15
C ILE A 119 -9.86 0.55 8.37
N ARG A 120 -9.31 -0.66 8.55
CA ARG A 120 -10.08 -1.88 8.82
C ARG A 120 -10.91 -1.76 10.11
N SER A 121 -10.28 -1.31 11.19
CA SER A 121 -10.94 -1.10 12.49
C SER A 121 -12.08 -0.07 12.42
N SER A 122 -11.88 1.01 11.65
CA SER A 122 -12.93 2.01 11.40
C SER A 122 -14.14 1.41 10.68
N ILE A 123 -13.88 0.57 9.67
CA ILE A 123 -14.92 -0.13 8.92
C ILE A 123 -15.65 -1.14 9.80
N ALA A 124 -14.92 -1.92 10.59
CA ALA A 124 -15.46 -2.89 11.52
C ALA A 124 -16.35 -2.22 12.58
N CYS A 125 -15.88 -1.13 13.19
CA CYS A 125 -16.64 -0.37 14.16
C CYS A 125 -17.97 0.12 13.56
N LYS A 126 -17.94 0.69 12.34
CA LYS A 126 -19.17 1.13 11.66
C LYS A 126 -20.11 -0.02 11.34
N ALA A 127 -19.57 -1.16 10.90
CA ALA A 127 -20.37 -2.33 10.54
C ALA A 127 -21.07 -3.00 11.74
N THR A 128 -20.39 -3.02 12.93
CA THR A 128 -20.89 -3.72 14.12
C THR A 128 -21.71 -2.83 15.04
N THR A 129 -21.35 -1.56 15.19
CA THR A 129 -21.94 -0.65 16.18
C THR A 129 -22.72 0.52 15.58
N ASP A 130 -22.73 0.64 14.26
CA ASP A 130 -23.25 1.79 13.50
C ASP A 130 -22.58 3.15 13.88
N ARG A 131 -21.49 3.12 14.62
CA ARG A 131 -20.74 4.31 15.07
C ARG A 131 -19.41 4.41 14.32
N TRP A 132 -18.85 5.63 14.30
CA TRP A 132 -17.54 5.88 13.75
C TRP A 132 -16.47 5.80 14.85
N LEU A 133 -15.29 5.33 14.48
CA LEU A 133 -14.15 5.25 15.40
C LEU A 133 -13.76 6.67 15.89
N PRO A 134 -13.56 6.89 17.20
CA PRO A 134 -13.14 8.19 17.72
C PRO A 134 -11.71 8.53 17.26
N GLY A 135 -11.37 9.83 17.27
CA GLY A 135 -10.04 10.31 16.92
C GLY A 135 -9.75 10.41 15.41
N ILE A 136 -10.67 9.99 14.55
CA ILE A 136 -10.53 10.11 13.08
C ILE A 136 -11.71 10.90 12.54
N SER A 137 -11.45 11.81 11.57
CA SER A 137 -12.53 12.61 11.01
C SER A 137 -13.62 11.75 10.38
N ARG A 138 -14.89 12.08 10.67
CA ARG A 138 -16.06 11.35 10.18
C ARG A 138 -16.14 11.31 8.65
N SER A 139 -15.77 12.41 7.99
CA SER A 139 -15.74 12.49 6.54
C SER A 139 -14.78 11.50 5.91
N ARG A 140 -13.60 11.34 6.50
CA ARG A 140 -12.57 10.39 6.04
C ARG A 140 -13.02 8.94 6.19
N GLN A 141 -13.58 8.58 7.34
CA GLN A 141 -14.11 7.23 7.61
C GLN A 141 -15.30 6.91 6.70
N ARG A 142 -16.21 7.87 6.51
CA ARG A 142 -17.34 7.75 5.57
C ARG A 142 -16.85 7.53 4.13
N HIS A 143 -15.76 8.19 3.75
CA HIS A 143 -15.14 7.99 2.45
C HIS A 143 -14.62 6.56 2.28
N TRP A 144 -13.88 6.02 3.26
CA TRP A 144 -13.37 4.64 3.22
C TRP A 144 -14.50 3.62 3.11
N PHE A 145 -15.52 3.78 3.93
CA PHE A 145 -16.68 2.88 3.93
C PHE A 145 -17.40 2.87 2.59
N ARG A 146 -17.68 4.05 2.03
CA ARG A 146 -18.33 4.18 0.71
C ARG A 146 -17.46 3.60 -0.42
N ALA A 147 -16.16 3.83 -0.39
CA ALA A 147 -15.25 3.28 -1.37
C ALA A 147 -15.22 1.75 -1.32
N LEU A 148 -15.20 1.17 -0.10
CA LEU A 148 -15.27 -0.27 0.09
C LEU A 148 -16.59 -0.85 -0.47
N CYS A 149 -17.74 -0.29 -0.11
CA CYS A 149 -19.03 -0.77 -0.63
C CYS A 149 -19.08 -0.78 -2.15
N LYS A 150 -18.56 0.29 -2.80
CA LYS A 150 -18.47 0.33 -4.27
C LYS A 150 -17.57 -0.78 -4.83
N ARG A 151 -16.45 -1.07 -4.17
CA ARG A 151 -15.51 -2.12 -4.60
C ARG A 151 -16.06 -3.52 -4.39
N ILE A 152 -16.72 -3.77 -3.26
CA ILE A 152 -17.42 -5.04 -3.02
C ILE A 152 -18.40 -5.27 -4.17
N LYS A 153 -19.23 -4.28 -4.49
CA LYS A 153 -20.20 -4.36 -5.60
C LYS A 153 -19.54 -4.65 -6.95
N ALA A 154 -18.41 -3.98 -7.23
CA ALA A 154 -17.73 -4.09 -8.51
C ALA A 154 -16.93 -5.40 -8.68
N TYR A 155 -16.34 -5.94 -7.61
CA TYR A 155 -15.44 -7.10 -7.69
C TYR A 155 -16.03 -8.39 -7.14
N LEU A 156 -16.98 -8.30 -6.19
CA LEU A 156 -17.55 -9.46 -5.50
C LEU A 156 -19.02 -9.69 -5.87
N THR A 157 -19.57 -8.82 -6.71
CA THR A 157 -20.97 -8.83 -7.19
C THR A 157 -22.00 -8.53 -6.11
N ASP A 158 -23.28 -8.42 -6.50
CA ASP A 158 -24.40 -8.17 -5.59
C ASP A 158 -24.75 -9.42 -4.73
N THR A 159 -24.15 -10.57 -5.05
CA THR A 159 -24.33 -11.84 -4.32
C THR A 159 -23.43 -11.97 -3.09
N TRP A 160 -22.62 -10.95 -2.77
CA TRP A 160 -21.76 -10.98 -1.59
C TRP A 160 -22.56 -10.80 -0.29
N HIS A 161 -22.67 -11.87 0.51
CA HIS A 161 -23.46 -11.88 1.74
C HIS A 161 -22.63 -11.94 3.04
N GLN A 162 -21.29 -12.06 2.95
CA GLN A 162 -20.42 -12.23 4.12
C GLN A 162 -20.12 -10.90 4.87
N GLY A 163 -20.75 -9.80 4.46
CA GLY A 163 -20.58 -8.50 5.07
C GLY A 163 -19.34 -7.70 4.64
N VAL A 164 -19.30 -6.43 5.04
CA VAL A 164 -18.30 -5.47 4.55
C VAL A 164 -16.89 -5.73 5.06
N VAL A 165 -16.73 -6.27 6.29
CA VAL A 165 -15.40 -6.55 6.86
C VAL A 165 -14.76 -7.73 6.15
N ALA A 166 -15.51 -8.80 5.92
CA ALA A 166 -15.05 -9.95 5.14
C ALA A 166 -14.72 -9.54 3.70
N GLY A 167 -15.53 -8.65 3.10
CA GLY A 167 -15.25 -8.09 1.78
C GLY A 167 -13.95 -7.27 1.74
N PHE A 168 -13.64 -6.51 2.81
CA PHE A 168 -12.36 -5.82 2.93
C PHE A 168 -11.18 -6.80 2.92
N ASP A 169 -11.26 -7.84 3.75
CA ASP A 169 -10.20 -8.84 3.89
C ASP A 169 -10.03 -9.65 2.59
N TYR A 170 -11.12 -10.02 1.94
CA TYR A 170 -11.08 -10.74 0.68
C TYR A 170 -10.48 -9.91 -0.47
N LEU A 171 -10.84 -8.63 -0.59
CA LEU A 171 -10.22 -7.73 -1.56
C LEU A 171 -8.71 -7.57 -1.33
N LEU A 172 -8.26 -7.57 -0.06
CA LEU A 172 -6.83 -7.59 0.26
C LEU A 172 -6.15 -8.87 -0.23
N GLN A 173 -6.77 -10.03 -0.06
CA GLN A 173 -6.24 -11.31 -0.56
C GLN A 173 -6.12 -11.31 -2.08
N LEU A 174 -7.01 -10.61 -2.78
CA LEU A 174 -6.94 -10.41 -4.24
C LEU A 174 -5.90 -9.34 -4.65
N GLY A 175 -5.09 -8.82 -3.72
CA GLY A 175 -4.09 -7.77 -3.98
C GLY A 175 -4.70 -6.40 -4.28
N GLN A 176 -5.99 -6.20 -4.03
CA GLN A 176 -6.67 -4.93 -4.25
C GLN A 176 -6.54 -4.00 -3.04
N ILE A 177 -6.62 -2.69 -3.27
CA ILE A 177 -6.77 -1.71 -2.18
C ILE A 177 -8.26 -1.51 -1.92
N PRO A 178 -8.83 -2.04 -0.82
CA PRO A 178 -10.29 -2.11 -0.64
C PRO A 178 -10.99 -0.75 -0.64
N VAL A 179 -10.29 0.29 -0.24
CA VAL A 179 -10.81 1.66 -0.05
C VAL A 179 -10.30 2.66 -1.10
N SER A 180 -9.76 2.18 -2.21
CA SER A 180 -9.33 3.04 -3.32
C SER A 180 -10.52 3.67 -4.03
N ARG A 181 -10.34 4.93 -4.53
CA ARG A 181 -11.36 5.62 -5.35
C ARG A 181 -11.47 5.08 -6.76
N THR A 182 -10.39 4.57 -7.30
CA THR A 182 -10.32 4.01 -8.66
C THR A 182 -10.85 2.57 -8.66
N ILE A 183 -11.83 2.29 -9.44
CA ILE A 183 -12.33 0.96 -9.76
C ILE A 183 -11.55 0.47 -10.96
#